data_e318697b4822b50a83142bc67fbace27
#
_entry.id   e318697b4822b50a83142bc67fbace27
#
_cell.length_a   1.000
_cell.length_b   1.000
_cell.length_c   1.000
_cell.angle_alpha   90.00
_cell.angle_beta   90.00
_cell.angle_gamma   90.00
#
_symmetry.space_group_name_H-M   'P 1'
#
loop_
_entity.id
_entity.type
_entity.pdbx_description
1 polymer ?
#
loop_
_entity_poly.entity_id
_entity_poly.type
_entity_poly.pdbx_seq_one_letter_code
_entity_poly.pdbx_strand_id
1 'polypeptide(L)'
;QARSIGAEETYEEDLVGAEAIAPTLLHHAGRIARRLVRAHLSARTVVVKVKYADFTIRSRRATLPEPVQDTDAIHRAAVELLARVPLDGRRVRLTGVSVSGITEGSPAPTLFRDERGEKRRRVEEVAARIADRFGDEGAVTRATLLGKPTRD
;
A
#
# COMPACT_ATOMS: atom_id res chain seq x y z
N GLN A 1 15.32 15.68 -7.88
CA GLN A 1 15.03 15.54 -6.49
C GLN A 1 14.03 14.42 -6.23
N ALA A 2 14.41 13.49 -5.38
CA ALA A 2 13.58 12.31 -5.15
C ALA A 2 12.31 12.69 -4.38
N ARG A 3 11.18 12.22 -4.88
CA ARG A 3 9.90 12.35 -4.19
C ARG A 3 9.48 10.99 -3.67
N SER A 4 8.77 11.00 -2.57
CA SER A 4 8.17 9.79 -2.05
C SER A 4 6.80 10.09 -1.47
N ILE A 5 5.95 9.10 -1.47
CA ILE A 5 4.63 9.18 -0.87
C ILE A 5 4.52 8.00 0.07
N GLY A 6 4.13 8.25 1.30
CA GLY A 6 4.08 7.19 2.28
C GLY A 6 2.89 7.28 3.21
N ALA A 7 2.64 6.18 3.88
CA ALA A 7 1.64 6.09 4.94
C ALA A 7 2.21 5.18 6.02
N GLU A 8 2.02 5.55 7.27
CA GLU A 8 2.46 4.70 8.37
C GLU A 8 1.52 4.83 9.54
N GLU A 9 1.56 3.84 10.39
CA GLU A 9 0.70 3.82 11.57
C GLU A 9 1.45 3.22 12.75
N THR A 10 1.40 3.90 13.88
CA THR A 10 1.85 3.37 15.16
C THR A 10 0.65 2.71 15.82
N TYR A 11 0.81 1.47 16.24
CA TYR A 11 -0.30 0.72 16.85
C TYR A 11 -0.46 1.09 18.31
N GLU A 12 -1.70 1.11 18.79
CA GLU A 12 -1.97 1.28 20.22
C GLU A 12 -1.45 0.09 21.00
N GLU A 13 -1.65 -1.11 20.45
CA GLU A 13 -1.09 -2.34 20.99
C GLU A 13 -0.24 -2.98 19.94
N ASP A 14 0.95 -3.42 20.33
CA ASP A 14 1.87 -4.05 19.40
C ASP A 14 1.24 -5.27 18.72
N LEU A 15 1.54 -5.46 17.45
CA LEU A 15 1.05 -6.60 16.69
C LEU A 15 2.14 -7.66 16.57
N VAL A 16 1.71 -8.91 16.46
CA VAL A 16 2.63 -10.03 16.26
C VAL A 16 2.18 -10.82 15.02
N GLY A 17 3.12 -11.00 14.10
CA GLY A 17 2.89 -11.83 12.92
C GLY A 17 2.35 -11.09 11.71
N ALA A 18 2.67 -11.64 10.55
CA ALA A 18 2.29 -11.03 9.27
C ALA A 18 0.77 -10.93 9.10
N GLU A 19 0.03 -11.91 9.59
CA GLU A 19 -1.43 -11.90 9.45
C GLU A 19 -2.07 -10.74 10.19
N ALA A 20 -1.55 -10.40 11.37
CA ALA A 20 -2.06 -9.27 12.13
C ALA A 20 -1.74 -7.94 11.44
N ILE A 21 -0.61 -7.89 10.73
CA ILE A 21 -0.15 -6.67 10.07
C ILE A 21 -0.82 -6.47 8.70
N ALA A 22 -1.19 -7.54 8.02
CA ALA A 22 -1.70 -7.47 6.65
C ALA A 22 -2.82 -6.43 6.42
N PRO A 23 -3.83 -6.29 7.30
CA PRO A 23 -4.87 -5.27 7.08
C PRO A 23 -4.32 -3.86 7.04
N THR A 24 -3.31 -3.58 7.86
CA THR A 24 -2.71 -2.25 7.90
C THR A 24 -1.94 -1.98 6.60
N LEU A 25 -1.28 -3.00 6.05
CA LEU A 25 -0.59 -2.84 4.77
C LEU A 25 -1.59 -2.51 3.66
N LEU A 26 -2.74 -3.15 3.67
CA LEU A 26 -3.78 -2.86 2.68
C LEU A 26 -4.28 -1.42 2.82
N HIS A 27 -4.48 -0.98 4.05
CA HIS A 27 -4.89 0.39 4.33
C HIS A 27 -3.84 1.39 3.83
N HIS A 28 -2.57 1.14 4.13
CA HIS A 28 -1.48 1.99 3.64
C HIS A 28 -1.45 2.05 2.12
N ALA A 29 -1.56 0.89 1.47
CA ALA A 29 -1.54 0.82 0.01
C ALA A 29 -2.69 1.63 -0.60
N GLY A 30 -3.88 1.54 0.01
CA GLY A 30 -5.03 2.30 -0.47
C GLY A 30 -4.83 3.80 -0.35
N ARG A 31 -4.26 4.26 0.75
CA ARG A 31 -3.98 5.68 0.95
C ARG A 31 -2.97 6.20 -0.06
N ILE A 32 -1.93 5.42 -0.31
CA ILE A 32 -0.90 5.79 -1.29
C ILE A 32 -1.49 5.83 -2.69
N ALA A 33 -2.26 4.80 -3.05
CA ALA A 33 -2.88 4.71 -4.37
C ALA A 33 -3.78 5.93 -4.65
N ARG A 34 -4.60 6.30 -3.68
CA ARG A 34 -5.48 7.48 -3.84
C ARG A 34 -4.67 8.75 -4.06
N ARG A 35 -3.58 8.91 -3.33
CA ARG A 35 -2.73 10.09 -3.50
C ARG A 35 -2.05 10.11 -4.85
N LEU A 36 -1.60 8.95 -5.34
CA LEU A 36 -1.00 8.86 -6.67
C LEU A 36 -2.01 9.22 -7.75
N VAL A 37 -3.19 8.59 -7.70
CA VAL A 37 -4.24 8.84 -8.70
C VAL A 37 -4.66 10.31 -8.70
N ARG A 38 -4.87 10.87 -7.52
CA ARG A 38 -5.29 12.26 -7.37
C ARG A 38 -4.26 13.23 -7.94
N ALA A 39 -2.99 12.91 -7.78
CA ALA A 39 -1.90 13.76 -8.25
C ALA A 39 -1.45 13.43 -9.68
N HIS A 40 -2.08 12.44 -10.32
CA HIS A 40 -1.69 11.95 -11.65
C HIS A 40 -0.24 11.48 -11.69
N LEU A 41 0.14 10.69 -10.68
CA LEU A 41 1.50 10.17 -10.54
C LEU A 41 1.49 8.65 -10.52
N SER A 42 2.63 8.08 -10.89
CA SER A 42 2.88 6.64 -10.77
C SER A 42 4.21 6.43 -10.05
N ALA A 43 4.43 5.26 -9.52
CA ALA A 43 5.65 4.94 -8.76
C ALA A 43 6.17 3.57 -9.11
N ARG A 44 7.47 3.37 -9.01
CA ARG A 44 8.10 2.08 -9.33
C ARG A 44 8.72 1.38 -8.14
N THR A 45 9.07 2.09 -7.10
CA THR A 45 9.73 1.49 -5.94
C THR A 45 8.80 1.48 -4.75
N VAL A 46 8.69 0.32 -4.10
CA VAL A 46 7.88 0.16 -2.89
C VAL A 46 8.82 -0.19 -1.74
N VAL A 47 8.60 0.43 -0.60
CA VAL A 47 9.39 0.19 0.61
C VAL A 47 8.43 -0.15 1.75
N VAL A 48 8.74 -1.20 2.49
CA VAL A 48 8.02 -1.54 3.71
C VAL A 48 8.96 -1.33 4.89
N LYS A 49 8.46 -0.63 5.89
CA LYS A 49 9.20 -0.35 7.13
C LYS A 49 8.46 -0.98 8.31
N VAL A 50 9.20 -1.62 9.19
CA VAL A 50 8.68 -2.19 10.42
C VAL A 50 9.52 -1.67 11.58
N LYS A 51 8.85 -1.15 12.60
CA LYS A 51 9.52 -0.75 13.84
C LYS A 51 9.04 -1.69 14.94
N TYR A 52 9.99 -2.34 15.60
CA TYR A 52 9.67 -3.28 16.66
C TYR A 52 9.45 -2.58 18.00
N ALA A 53 8.96 -3.31 18.98
CA ALA A 53 8.70 -2.77 20.33
C ALA A 53 9.95 -2.14 20.96
N ASP A 54 11.12 -2.66 20.63
CA ASP A 54 12.39 -2.12 21.13
C ASP A 54 12.92 -0.94 20.31
N PHE A 55 12.10 -0.42 19.40
CA PHE A 55 12.39 0.71 18.51
C PHE A 55 13.41 0.40 17.41
N THR A 56 13.85 -0.84 17.28
CA THR A 56 14.65 -1.25 16.13
C THR A 56 13.81 -1.18 14.86
N ILE A 57 14.41 -0.72 13.77
CA ILE A 57 13.72 -0.58 12.49
C ILE A 57 14.34 -1.53 11.47
N ARG A 58 13.47 -2.16 10.69
CA ARG A 58 13.89 -2.92 9.52
C ARG A 58 13.07 -2.47 8.33
N SER A 59 13.68 -2.38 7.17
CA SER A 59 12.96 -2.05 5.96
C SER A 59 13.42 -2.94 4.81
N ARG A 60 12.52 -3.10 3.84
CA ARG A 60 12.80 -3.86 2.61
C ARG A 60 12.21 -3.08 1.46
N ARG A 61 12.87 -3.14 0.33
CA ARG A 61 12.43 -2.39 -0.85
C ARG A 61 12.51 -3.25 -2.09
N ALA A 62 11.68 -2.92 -3.07
CA ALA A 62 11.71 -3.56 -4.38
C ALA A 62 11.33 -2.53 -5.43
N THR A 63 11.98 -2.64 -6.59
CA THR A 63 11.64 -1.82 -7.75
C THR A 63 10.83 -2.69 -8.69
N LEU A 64 9.63 -2.23 -9.05
CA LEU A 64 8.72 -2.97 -9.91
C LEU A 64 9.14 -2.83 -11.37
N PRO A 65 8.79 -3.80 -12.23
CA PRO A 65 9.13 -3.72 -13.65
C PRO A 65 8.52 -2.50 -14.33
N GLU A 66 7.33 -2.09 -13.91
CA GLU A 66 6.63 -0.95 -14.49
C GLU A 66 6.05 -0.07 -13.40
N PRO A 67 5.85 1.24 -13.69
CA PRO A 67 5.21 2.12 -12.72
C PRO A 67 3.79 1.67 -12.42
N VAL A 68 3.34 1.88 -11.19
CA VAL A 68 2.00 1.52 -10.74
C VAL A 68 1.36 2.67 -9.98
N GLN A 69 0.04 2.65 -9.87
CA GLN A 69 -0.69 3.62 -9.05
C GLN A 69 -1.89 2.99 -8.34
N ASP A 70 -2.13 1.69 -8.53
CA ASP A 70 -3.31 1.02 -7.96
C ASP A 70 -3.00 0.33 -6.64
N THR A 71 -4.02 0.24 -5.80
CA THR A 71 -3.92 -0.37 -4.48
C THR A 71 -3.42 -1.81 -4.55
N ASP A 72 -3.95 -2.58 -5.49
CA ASP A 72 -3.64 -4.00 -5.58
C ASP A 72 -2.14 -4.25 -5.84
N ALA A 73 -1.57 -3.52 -6.78
CA ALA A 73 -0.16 -3.68 -7.11
C ALA A 73 0.75 -3.27 -5.94
N ILE A 74 0.43 -2.16 -5.29
CA ILE A 74 1.20 -1.69 -4.14
C ILE A 74 1.08 -2.65 -2.97
N HIS A 75 -0.14 -3.12 -2.71
CA HIS A 75 -0.40 -4.06 -1.62
C HIS A 75 0.35 -5.38 -1.82
N ARG A 76 0.30 -5.92 -3.04
CA ARG A 76 0.99 -7.17 -3.37
C ARG A 76 2.49 -7.06 -3.13
N ALA A 77 3.07 -5.96 -3.59
CA ALA A 77 4.49 -5.71 -3.37
C ALA A 77 4.81 -5.58 -1.88
N ALA A 78 3.95 -4.88 -1.13
CA ALA A 78 4.15 -4.69 0.30
C ALA A 78 4.10 -6.01 1.06
N VAL A 79 3.15 -6.89 0.71
CA VAL A 79 3.05 -8.20 1.35
C VAL A 79 4.29 -9.05 1.09
N GLU A 80 4.78 -9.06 -0.14
CA GLU A 80 6.00 -9.77 -0.47
C GLU A 80 7.21 -9.24 0.29
N LEU A 81 7.29 -7.91 0.42
CA LEU A 81 8.39 -7.29 1.15
C LEU A 81 8.31 -7.60 2.64
N LEU A 82 7.10 -7.59 3.20
CA LEU A 82 6.92 -7.94 4.62
C LEU A 82 7.40 -9.35 4.89
N ALA A 83 7.20 -10.27 3.94
CA ALA A 83 7.65 -11.65 4.08
C ALA A 83 9.17 -11.75 4.21
N ARG A 84 9.91 -10.73 3.78
CA ARG A 84 11.37 -10.69 3.90
C ARG A 84 11.85 -10.01 5.17
N VAL A 85 10.94 -9.42 5.94
CA VAL A 85 11.30 -8.79 7.22
C VAL A 85 11.30 -9.88 8.29
N PRO A 86 12.37 -9.97 9.11
CA PRO A 86 12.39 -10.97 10.17
C PRO A 86 11.42 -10.57 11.29
N LEU A 87 10.29 -11.25 11.35
CA LEU A 87 9.30 -11.00 12.39
C LEU A 87 9.52 -11.91 13.61
N ASP A 88 9.75 -13.21 13.40
CA ASP A 88 10.15 -14.18 14.44
C ASP A 88 9.42 -14.03 15.77
N GLY A 89 8.11 -13.81 15.72
CA GLY A 89 7.32 -13.63 16.93
C GLY A 89 7.57 -12.33 17.65
N ARG A 90 8.34 -11.41 17.07
CA ARG A 90 8.64 -10.11 17.67
C ARG A 90 7.42 -9.19 17.63
N ARG A 91 7.31 -8.34 18.61
CA ARG A 91 6.23 -7.38 18.69
C ARG A 91 6.54 -6.20 17.80
N VAL A 92 5.57 -5.81 16.98
CA VAL A 92 5.69 -4.72 16.01
C VAL A 92 4.88 -3.53 16.49
N ARG A 93 5.56 -2.41 16.63
CA ARG A 93 4.99 -1.17 17.12
C ARG A 93 4.43 -0.29 16.02
N LEU A 94 5.07 -0.32 14.85
CA LEU A 94 4.73 0.56 13.73
C LEU A 94 5.00 -0.14 12.42
N THR A 95 4.14 0.10 11.45
CA THR A 95 4.43 -0.29 10.07
C THR A 95 4.20 0.90 9.15
N GLY A 96 4.95 0.92 8.05
CA GLY A 96 4.79 1.93 7.02
C GLY A 96 5.04 1.34 5.66
N VAL A 97 4.38 1.93 4.68
CA VAL A 97 4.62 1.64 3.26
C VAL A 97 4.90 2.98 2.60
N SER A 98 5.88 3.02 1.74
CA SER A 98 6.13 4.22 0.94
C SER A 98 6.47 3.81 -0.48
N VAL A 99 6.26 4.74 -1.40
CA VAL A 99 6.61 4.55 -2.79
C VAL A 99 7.50 5.70 -3.25
N SER A 100 8.40 5.39 -4.16
CA SER A 100 9.31 6.36 -4.76
C SER A 100 9.52 5.97 -6.22
N GLY A 101 10.49 6.61 -6.89
CA GLY A 101 10.59 6.44 -8.32
C GLY A 101 9.36 7.02 -8.99
N ILE A 102 8.95 8.20 -8.54
CA ILE A 102 7.71 8.85 -8.96
C ILE A 102 7.86 9.42 -10.35
N THR A 103 6.89 9.13 -11.22
CA THR A 103 6.81 9.73 -12.56
C THR A 103 5.42 10.29 -12.76
N GLU A 104 5.32 11.30 -13.62
CA GLU A 104 4.03 11.89 -13.92
C GLU A 104 3.23 10.99 -14.86
N GLY A 105 1.92 11.03 -14.69
CA GLY A 105 0.98 10.34 -15.56
C GLY A 105 0.57 8.98 -15.03
N SER A 106 -0.35 8.36 -15.76
CA SER A 106 -0.80 7.01 -15.49
C SER A 106 0.18 6.03 -16.10
N PRO A 107 0.21 4.77 -15.61
CA PRO A 107 1.08 3.76 -16.21
C PRO A 107 0.81 3.63 -17.69
N ALA A 108 1.88 3.47 -18.48
CA ALA A 108 1.77 3.34 -19.92
C ALA A 108 0.94 2.09 -20.26
N PRO A 109 0.04 2.18 -21.25
CA PRO A 109 -0.69 0.99 -21.70
C PRO A 109 0.28 -0.01 -22.31
N THR A 110 0.04 -1.28 -22.05
CA THR A 110 0.82 -2.35 -22.64
C THR A 110 -0.09 -3.17 -23.56
N LEU A 111 0.52 -3.85 -24.51
CA LEU A 111 -0.24 -4.73 -25.40
C LEU A 111 -0.91 -5.88 -24.66
N PHE A 112 -0.39 -6.21 -23.51
CA PHE A 112 -0.85 -7.36 -22.74
C PHE A 112 -1.69 -6.97 -21.52
N ARG A 113 -2.03 -5.68 -21.39
CA ARG A 113 -2.91 -5.24 -20.32
C ARG A 113 -4.30 -5.81 -20.57
N ASP A 114 -4.80 -6.57 -19.63
CA ASP A 114 -6.11 -7.18 -19.76
C ASP A 114 -7.21 -6.25 -19.27
N GLU A 115 -8.47 -6.59 -19.59
CA GLU A 115 -9.62 -5.81 -19.17
C GLU A 115 -9.76 -5.77 -17.66
N ARG A 116 -9.31 -6.82 -16.98
CA ARG A 116 -9.38 -6.90 -15.54
C ARG A 116 -8.51 -5.82 -14.88
N GLY A 117 -7.33 -5.61 -15.41
CA GLY A 117 -6.45 -4.56 -14.90
C GLY A 117 -7.04 -3.18 -15.09
N GLU A 118 -7.66 -2.93 -16.24
CA GLU A 118 -8.31 -1.66 -16.49
C GLU A 118 -9.53 -1.44 -15.61
N LYS A 119 -10.34 -2.48 -15.41
CA LYS A 119 -11.49 -2.39 -14.52
C LYS A 119 -11.06 -2.10 -13.10
N ARG A 120 -9.99 -2.75 -12.63
CA ARG A 120 -9.47 -2.54 -11.31
C ARG A 120 -9.03 -1.09 -11.12
N ARG A 121 -8.37 -0.54 -12.12
CA ARG A 121 -7.92 0.85 -12.07
C ARG A 121 -9.08 1.82 -12.01
N ARG A 122 -10.15 1.57 -12.77
CA ARG A 122 -11.35 2.40 -12.71
C ARG A 122 -11.98 2.36 -11.33
N VAL A 123 -12.02 1.20 -10.71
CA VAL A 123 -12.53 1.07 -9.35
C VAL A 123 -11.70 1.90 -8.39
N GLU A 124 -10.37 1.88 -8.53
CA GLU A 124 -9.50 2.68 -7.68
C GLU A 124 -9.74 4.18 -7.88
N GLU A 125 -9.97 4.63 -9.10
CA GLU A 125 -10.27 6.02 -9.36
C GLU A 125 -11.58 6.45 -8.71
N VAL A 126 -12.60 5.62 -8.80
CA VAL A 126 -13.88 5.89 -8.14
C VAL A 126 -13.70 5.92 -6.63
N ALA A 127 -12.96 4.98 -6.09
CA ALA A 127 -12.69 4.94 -4.65
C ALA A 127 -11.93 6.18 -4.19
N ALA A 128 -10.99 6.67 -5.01
CA ALA A 128 -10.24 7.88 -4.69
C ALA A 128 -11.17 9.09 -4.65
N ARG A 129 -12.10 9.19 -5.58
CA ARG A 129 -13.07 10.28 -5.60
C ARG A 129 -14.00 10.23 -4.39
N ILE A 130 -14.44 9.03 -4.03
CA ILE A 130 -15.29 8.86 -2.85
C ILE A 130 -14.53 9.24 -1.59
N ALA A 131 -13.28 8.82 -1.48
CA ALA A 131 -12.44 9.16 -0.33
C ALA A 131 -12.23 10.66 -0.21
N ASP A 132 -12.07 11.37 -1.34
CA ASP A 132 -11.97 12.83 -1.33
C ASP A 132 -13.22 13.48 -0.78
N ARG A 133 -14.38 12.91 -1.13
CA ARG A 133 -15.66 13.47 -0.70
C ARG A 133 -15.95 13.22 0.78
N PHE A 134 -15.62 12.02 1.28
CA PHE A 134 -15.99 11.59 2.64
C PHE A 134 -14.79 11.53 3.59
N GLY A 135 -13.60 11.77 3.11
CA GLY A 135 -12.38 11.74 3.91
C GLY A 135 -11.82 10.33 4.10
N ASP A 136 -10.77 10.25 4.91
CA ASP A 136 -10.04 8.98 5.12
C ASP A 136 -10.89 7.92 5.80
N GLU A 137 -11.86 8.32 6.57
CA GLU A 137 -12.73 7.41 7.29
C GLU A 137 -13.48 6.47 6.34
N GLY A 138 -14.02 7.01 5.27
CA GLY A 138 -14.70 6.20 4.26
C GLY A 138 -13.76 5.19 3.60
N ALA A 139 -12.53 5.60 3.35
CA ALA A 139 -11.53 4.72 2.74
C ALA A 139 -11.11 3.59 3.67
N VAL A 140 -10.95 3.89 4.96
CA VAL A 140 -10.59 2.88 5.96
C VAL A 140 -11.69 1.83 6.07
N THR A 141 -12.93 2.29 6.13
CA THR A 141 -14.09 1.39 6.20
C THR A 141 -14.13 0.47 4.98
N ARG A 142 -13.91 1.02 3.80
CA ARG A 142 -13.90 0.24 2.57
C ARG A 142 -12.81 -0.84 2.60
N ALA A 143 -11.61 -0.48 2.98
CA ALA A 143 -10.50 -1.42 3.06
C ALA A 143 -10.80 -2.54 4.05
N THR A 144 -11.39 -2.21 5.19
CA THR A 144 -11.76 -3.19 6.20
C THR A 144 -12.81 -4.17 5.67
N LEU A 145 -13.82 -3.64 4.99
CA LEU A 145 -14.87 -4.48 4.43
C LEU A 145 -14.35 -5.42 3.35
N LEU A 146 -13.44 -4.95 2.51
CA LEU A 146 -12.84 -5.79 1.48
C LEU A 146 -11.89 -6.84 2.06
N GLY A 147 -11.22 -6.52 3.14
CA GLY A 147 -10.31 -7.44 3.78
C GLY A 147 -11.00 -8.56 4.53
N LYS A 148 -12.07 -8.26 5.22
CA LYS A 148 -12.77 -9.25 6.03
C LYS A 148 -13.31 -10.46 5.27
N PRO A 149 -14.02 -10.29 4.16
CA PRO A 149 -14.53 -11.46 3.43
C PRO A 149 -13.44 -12.37 2.89
N THR A 150 -12.31 -11.83 2.55
CA THR A 150 -11.23 -12.65 1.98
C THR A 150 -10.46 -13.44 3.03
N ARG A 151 -10.67 -13.16 4.29
CA ARG A 151 -9.99 -13.86 5.37
C ARG A 151 -10.76 -15.04 5.91
N ASP A 152 -12.04 -15.04 5.65
CA ASP A 152 -12.89 -16.14 6.05
C ASP A 152 -12.72 -17.31 5.11
#